data_dd83cc3fa58ffaa9adb9515aa23ca358
#
_entry.id   dd83cc3fa58ffaa9adb9515aa23ca358
#
_cell.length_a   1.000
_cell.length_b   1.000
_cell.length_c   1.000
_cell.angle_alpha   90.00
_cell.angle_beta   90.00
_cell.angle_gamma   90.00
#
_symmetry.space_group_name_H-M   'P 1'
#
loop_
_entity.id
_entity.type
_entity.pdbx_description
1 polymer ?
#
loop_
_entity_poly.entity_id
_entity_poly.type
_entity_poly.pdbx_seq_one_letter_code
_entity_poly.pdbx_strand_id
1 'polypeptide(L)'
;PLIFMGIGALSDFGPMLKNLRLVFFGAAAQIGIFSVLIIASFLGFDNNEAAALAIIGGADGPTAIYTSIILAPHLVGPIAIAAYSYMALVPVIIPAVVRLLVSKKELLINMKKQDESSNNPDIKNLDIIKIIFPILVTIIVSIIVPSSTTLIGFLMFGNLLKEIGSST
;
A
#
# COMPACT_ATOMS: atom_id res chain seq x y z
N PRO A 1 10.25 -11.40 0.69
CA PRO A 1 10.84 -10.36 1.58
C PRO A 1 11.63 -9.30 0.79
N LEU A 2 12.62 -9.68 -0.06
CA LEU A 2 13.48 -8.72 -0.79
C LEU A 2 12.72 -7.75 -1.69
N ILE A 3 11.62 -8.18 -2.31
CA ILE A 3 10.76 -7.32 -3.12
C ILE A 3 10.19 -6.18 -2.26
N PHE A 4 9.74 -6.49 -1.04
CA PHE A 4 9.22 -5.49 -0.10
C PHE A 4 10.27 -4.47 0.31
N MET A 5 11.51 -4.89 0.50
CA MET A 5 12.62 -3.98 0.76
C MET A 5 12.85 -3.02 -0.42
N GLY A 6 12.79 -3.53 -1.66
CA GLY A 6 12.87 -2.71 -2.87
C GLY A 6 11.71 -1.71 -2.97
N ILE A 7 10.48 -2.14 -2.72
CA ILE A 7 9.29 -1.27 -2.70
C ILE A 7 9.44 -0.18 -1.62
N GLY A 8 9.90 -0.56 -0.42
CA GLY A 8 10.16 0.40 0.66
C GLY A 8 11.19 1.46 0.28
N ALA A 9 12.26 1.06 -0.38
CA ALA A 9 13.29 1.99 -0.85
C ALA A 9 12.77 2.95 -1.95
N LEU A 10 11.77 2.53 -2.73
CA LEU A 10 11.13 3.37 -3.74
C LEU A 10 9.99 4.24 -3.17
N SER A 11 9.48 3.91 -1.98
CA SER A 11 8.34 4.60 -1.37
C SER A 11 8.78 5.92 -0.75
N ASP A 12 7.97 6.97 -0.93
CA ASP A 12 8.11 8.25 -0.24
C ASP A 12 6.89 8.52 0.65
N PHE A 13 7.08 8.42 1.94
CA PHE A 13 6.04 8.71 2.93
C PHE A 13 5.98 10.20 3.33
N GLY A 14 6.89 11.04 2.82
CA GLY A 14 6.94 12.47 3.10
C GLY A 14 5.62 13.20 2.90
N PRO A 15 4.95 13.09 1.72
CA PRO A 15 3.66 13.73 1.49
C PRO A 15 2.58 13.29 2.48
N MET A 16 2.53 11.99 2.84
CA MET A 16 1.59 11.46 3.82
C MET A 16 1.86 12.01 5.22
N LEU A 17 3.12 12.10 5.63
CA LEU A 17 3.50 12.65 6.93
C LEU A 17 3.19 14.15 7.03
N LYS A 18 3.29 14.89 5.93
CA LYS A 18 2.88 16.30 5.86
C LYS A 18 1.36 16.47 5.90
N ASN A 19 0.61 15.54 5.36
CA ASN A 19 -0.85 15.59 5.27
C ASN A 19 -1.48 14.26 5.64
N LEU A 20 -1.78 14.09 6.91
CA LEU A 20 -2.39 12.87 7.45
C LEU A 20 -3.75 12.50 6.81
N ARG A 21 -4.43 13.45 6.14
CA ARG A 21 -5.66 13.15 5.40
C ARG A 21 -5.45 12.15 4.28
N LEU A 22 -4.21 12.03 3.75
CA LEU A 22 -3.89 11.06 2.72
C LEU A 22 -4.01 9.60 3.21
N VAL A 23 -3.95 9.37 4.52
CA VAL A 23 -4.18 8.04 5.13
C VAL A 23 -5.59 7.53 4.84
N PHE A 24 -6.59 8.41 4.65
CA PHE A 24 -7.94 8.01 4.31
C PHE A 24 -8.07 7.32 2.94
N PHE A 25 -7.15 7.56 2.02
CA PHE A 25 -7.11 6.79 0.75
C PHE A 25 -6.78 5.32 1.01
N GLY A 26 -5.86 5.03 1.94
CA GLY A 26 -5.60 3.67 2.39
C GLY A 26 -6.83 3.04 3.07
N ALA A 27 -7.51 3.79 3.93
CA ALA A 27 -8.75 3.32 4.55
C ALA A 27 -9.84 3.02 3.51
N ALA A 28 -9.97 3.84 2.46
CA ALA A 28 -10.92 3.59 1.37
C ALA A 28 -10.57 2.30 0.59
N ALA A 29 -9.29 2.02 0.36
CA ALA A 29 -8.85 0.76 -0.26
C ALA A 29 -9.24 -0.47 0.59
N GLN A 30 -9.20 -0.36 1.93
CA GLN A 30 -9.62 -1.45 2.82
C GLN A 30 -11.10 -1.81 2.65
N ILE A 31 -11.97 -0.85 2.34
CA ILE A 31 -13.39 -1.11 2.07
C ILE A 31 -13.53 -2.10 0.91
N GLY A 32 -12.74 -1.93 -0.15
CA GLY A 32 -12.71 -2.86 -1.28
C GLY A 32 -12.30 -4.27 -0.87
N ILE A 33 -11.21 -4.40 -0.11
CA ILE A 33 -10.70 -5.68 0.38
C ILE A 33 -11.76 -6.40 1.23
N PHE A 34 -12.35 -5.72 2.21
CA PHE A 34 -13.37 -6.31 3.07
C PHE A 34 -14.67 -6.63 2.32
N SER A 35 -15.04 -5.85 1.30
CA SER A 35 -16.19 -6.15 0.45
C SER A 35 -16.00 -7.47 -0.31
N VAL A 36 -14.80 -7.69 -0.87
CA VAL A 36 -14.47 -8.96 -1.54
C VAL A 36 -14.47 -10.13 -0.57
N LEU A 37 -13.93 -9.95 0.64
CA LEU A 37 -13.95 -10.96 1.71
C LEU A 37 -15.39 -11.42 1.99
N ILE A 38 -16.28 -10.44 2.20
CA ILE A 38 -17.70 -10.72 2.49
C ILE A 38 -18.38 -11.41 1.31
N ILE A 39 -18.19 -10.90 0.10
CA ILE A 39 -18.78 -11.49 -1.11
C ILE A 39 -18.28 -12.92 -1.33
N ALA A 40 -16.98 -13.17 -1.21
CA ALA A 40 -16.41 -14.50 -1.35
C ALA A 40 -16.99 -15.50 -0.31
N SER A 41 -17.12 -15.04 0.95
CA SER A 41 -17.76 -15.86 1.99
C SER A 41 -19.22 -16.17 1.67
N PHE A 42 -19.99 -15.24 1.10
CA PHE A 42 -21.37 -15.50 0.65
C PHE A 42 -21.43 -16.44 -0.56
N LEU A 43 -20.41 -16.48 -1.41
CA LEU A 43 -20.30 -17.40 -2.53
C LEU A 43 -19.91 -18.83 -2.11
N GLY A 44 -19.64 -19.05 -0.82
CA GLY A 44 -19.34 -20.37 -0.27
C GLY A 44 -17.85 -20.72 -0.19
N PHE A 45 -16.95 -19.75 -0.41
CA PHE A 45 -15.53 -19.95 -0.15
C PHE A 45 -15.28 -20.06 1.36
N ASP A 46 -14.31 -20.91 1.74
CA ASP A 46 -13.85 -20.96 3.13
C ASP A 46 -13.20 -19.62 3.55
N ASN A 47 -13.18 -19.36 4.84
CA ASN A 47 -12.64 -18.10 5.38
C ASN A 47 -11.20 -17.81 4.93
N ASN A 48 -10.36 -18.83 4.85
CA ASN A 48 -8.97 -18.71 4.40
C ASN A 48 -8.89 -18.41 2.90
N GLU A 49 -9.72 -19.06 2.10
CA GLU A 49 -9.85 -18.81 0.66
C GLU A 49 -10.39 -17.41 0.39
N ALA A 50 -11.45 -17.01 1.10
CA ALA A 50 -12.04 -15.68 1.00
C ALA A 50 -11.02 -14.59 1.36
N ALA A 51 -10.21 -14.80 2.40
CA ALA A 51 -9.15 -13.88 2.78
C ALA A 51 -8.03 -13.81 1.72
N ALA A 52 -7.63 -14.94 1.16
CA ALA A 52 -6.64 -15.00 0.08
C ALA A 52 -7.11 -14.30 -1.21
N LEU A 53 -8.42 -14.42 -1.53
CA LEU A 53 -9.02 -13.70 -2.66
C LEU A 53 -9.13 -12.20 -2.39
N ALA A 54 -9.54 -11.83 -1.19
CA ALA A 54 -9.74 -10.43 -0.81
C ALA A 54 -8.46 -9.60 -0.91
N ILE A 55 -7.31 -10.18 -0.57
CA ILE A 55 -6.03 -9.46 -0.58
C ILE A 55 -5.59 -9.00 -1.97
N ILE A 56 -6.14 -9.58 -3.05
CA ILE A 56 -5.92 -9.12 -4.42
C ILE A 56 -6.35 -7.64 -4.56
N GLY A 57 -7.40 -7.25 -3.84
CA GLY A 57 -7.89 -5.87 -3.81
C GLY A 57 -6.92 -4.85 -3.21
N GLY A 58 -5.89 -5.30 -2.51
CA GLY A 58 -4.79 -4.45 -2.05
C GLY A 58 -3.86 -3.96 -3.16
N ALA A 59 -4.04 -4.46 -4.40
CA ALA A 59 -3.23 -4.12 -5.56
C ALA A 59 -1.71 -4.37 -5.38
N ASP A 60 -1.37 -5.37 -4.59
CA ASP A 60 -0.01 -5.80 -4.31
C ASP A 60 0.13 -7.30 -4.64
N GLY A 61 0.67 -7.60 -5.81
CA GLY A 61 0.86 -8.97 -6.30
C GLY A 61 1.69 -9.85 -5.38
N PRO A 62 2.87 -9.40 -4.93
CA PRO A 62 3.70 -10.15 -3.99
C PRO A 62 2.99 -10.51 -2.69
N THR A 63 2.21 -9.59 -2.11
CA THR A 63 1.41 -9.86 -0.90
C THR A 63 0.30 -10.87 -1.18
N ALA A 64 -0.39 -10.76 -2.31
CA ALA A 64 -1.44 -11.70 -2.70
C ALA A 64 -0.90 -13.13 -2.83
N ILE A 65 0.26 -13.31 -3.46
CA ILE A 65 0.92 -14.61 -3.57
C ILE A 65 1.36 -15.13 -2.19
N TYR A 66 2.04 -14.31 -1.40
CA TYR A 66 2.51 -14.70 -0.07
C TYR A 66 1.35 -15.15 0.83
N THR A 67 0.26 -14.38 0.84
CA THR A 67 -0.93 -14.70 1.63
C THR A 67 -1.61 -15.98 1.13
N SER A 68 -1.73 -16.16 -0.19
CA SER A 68 -2.35 -17.36 -0.75
C SER A 68 -1.54 -18.64 -0.51
N ILE A 69 -0.20 -18.56 -0.50
CA ILE A 69 0.65 -19.71 -0.12
C ILE A 69 0.34 -20.19 1.31
N ILE A 70 0.06 -19.24 2.21
CA ILE A 70 -0.20 -19.55 3.62
C ILE A 70 -1.64 -20.01 3.85
N LEU A 71 -2.61 -19.28 3.28
CA LEU A 71 -4.03 -19.47 3.60
C LEU A 71 -4.75 -20.44 2.66
N ALA A 72 -4.41 -20.44 1.38
CA ALA A 72 -5.08 -21.23 0.35
C ALA A 72 -4.11 -21.72 -0.74
N PRO A 73 -3.19 -22.66 -0.42
CA PRO A 73 -2.12 -23.10 -1.34
C PRO A 73 -2.63 -23.60 -2.69
N HIS A 74 -3.82 -24.19 -2.72
CA HIS A 74 -4.47 -24.71 -3.94
C HIS A 74 -4.96 -23.59 -4.88
N LEU A 75 -5.15 -22.36 -4.37
CA LEU A 75 -5.57 -21.18 -5.14
C LEU A 75 -4.40 -20.28 -5.58
N VAL A 76 -3.16 -20.59 -5.24
CA VAL A 76 -1.99 -19.76 -5.57
C VAL A 76 -1.89 -19.45 -7.06
N GLY A 77 -2.08 -20.47 -7.92
CA GLY A 77 -2.03 -20.28 -9.37
C GLY A 77 -3.08 -19.29 -9.90
N PRO A 78 -4.37 -19.56 -9.67
CA PRO A 78 -5.45 -18.63 -10.04
C PRO A 78 -5.28 -17.23 -9.45
N ILE A 79 -4.90 -17.11 -8.18
CA ILE A 79 -4.68 -15.82 -7.51
C ILE A 79 -3.52 -15.06 -8.14
N ALA A 80 -2.41 -15.74 -8.46
CA ALA A 80 -1.26 -15.10 -9.12
C ALA A 80 -1.64 -14.54 -10.50
N ILE A 81 -2.37 -15.32 -11.31
CA ILE A 81 -2.85 -14.88 -12.63
C ILE A 81 -3.78 -13.68 -12.48
N ALA A 82 -4.73 -13.73 -11.56
CA ALA A 82 -5.68 -12.64 -11.33
C ALA A 82 -4.95 -11.37 -10.85
N ALA A 83 -4.05 -11.48 -9.87
CA ALA A 83 -3.33 -10.36 -9.29
C ALA A 83 -2.45 -9.65 -10.33
N TYR A 84 -1.65 -10.40 -11.12
CA TYR A 84 -0.80 -9.79 -12.15
C TYR A 84 -1.58 -9.27 -13.34
N SER A 85 -2.66 -9.94 -13.75
CA SER A 85 -3.56 -9.44 -14.80
C SER A 85 -4.21 -8.13 -14.38
N TYR A 86 -4.68 -8.03 -13.13
CA TYR A 86 -5.20 -6.80 -12.56
C TYR A 86 -4.15 -5.69 -12.57
N MET A 87 -2.95 -5.95 -12.10
CA MET A 87 -1.86 -4.97 -12.09
C MET A 87 -1.51 -4.47 -13.49
N ALA A 88 -1.54 -5.35 -14.50
CA ALA A 88 -1.32 -4.96 -15.90
C ALA A 88 -2.41 -4.02 -16.45
N LEU A 89 -3.64 -4.11 -15.91
CA LEU A 89 -4.76 -3.23 -16.30
C LEU A 89 -4.78 -1.89 -15.57
N VAL A 90 -4.04 -1.73 -14.47
CA VAL A 90 -4.01 -0.49 -13.67
C VAL A 90 -3.71 0.75 -14.51
N PRO A 91 -2.71 0.77 -15.43
CA PRO A 91 -2.44 1.93 -16.29
C PRO A 91 -3.60 2.35 -17.20
N VAL A 92 -4.53 1.44 -17.47
CA VAL A 92 -5.74 1.70 -18.27
C VAL A 92 -6.90 2.14 -17.39
N ILE A 93 -7.09 1.46 -16.25
CA ILE A 93 -8.20 1.70 -15.32
C ILE A 93 -8.07 3.08 -14.65
N ILE A 94 -6.88 3.41 -14.13
CA ILE A 94 -6.69 4.67 -13.40
C ILE A 94 -7.02 5.89 -14.24
N PRO A 95 -6.50 6.07 -15.47
CA PRO A 95 -6.86 7.22 -16.30
C PRO A 95 -8.35 7.27 -16.65
N ALA A 96 -8.99 6.12 -16.87
CA ALA A 96 -10.42 6.05 -17.16
C ALA A 96 -11.25 6.56 -15.98
N VAL A 97 -10.96 6.05 -14.77
CA VAL A 97 -11.65 6.47 -13.54
C VAL A 97 -11.38 7.94 -13.20
N VAL A 98 -10.15 8.39 -13.35
CA VAL A 98 -9.78 9.80 -13.13
C VAL A 98 -10.55 10.72 -14.06
N ARG A 99 -10.66 10.39 -15.35
CA ARG A 99 -11.44 11.20 -16.32
C ARG A 99 -12.93 11.22 -16.01
N LEU A 100 -13.45 10.17 -15.38
CA LEU A 100 -14.85 10.07 -14.99
C LEU A 100 -15.17 10.90 -13.74
N LEU A 101 -14.27 10.90 -12.75
CA LEU A 101 -14.53 11.46 -11.42
C LEU A 101 -13.94 12.85 -11.20
N VAL A 102 -12.87 13.21 -11.92
CA VAL A 102 -12.13 14.46 -11.71
C VAL A 102 -12.45 15.47 -12.79
N SER A 103 -12.75 16.70 -12.40
CA SER A 103 -13.03 17.77 -13.35
C SER A 103 -11.78 18.19 -14.14
N LYS A 104 -11.97 18.73 -15.35
CA LYS A 104 -10.86 19.22 -16.18
C LYS A 104 -10.02 20.29 -15.49
N LYS A 105 -10.61 21.10 -14.62
CA LYS A 105 -9.91 22.15 -13.87
C LYS A 105 -8.98 21.54 -12.80
N GLU A 106 -9.43 20.50 -12.14
CA GLU A 106 -8.64 19.79 -11.13
C GLU A 106 -7.48 19.01 -11.76
N LEU A 107 -7.66 18.46 -12.96
CA LEU A 107 -6.60 17.78 -13.71
C LEU A 107 -5.44 18.72 -14.10
N LEU A 108 -5.64 20.03 -14.13
CA LEU A 108 -4.61 21.02 -14.42
C LEU A 108 -3.77 21.40 -13.19
N ILE A 109 -4.16 20.95 -12.00
CA ILE A 109 -3.41 21.21 -10.76
C ILE A 109 -2.07 20.47 -10.80
N ASN A 110 -0.98 21.22 -10.69
CA ASN A 110 0.34 20.64 -10.61
C ASN A 110 0.60 20.19 -9.17
N MET A 111 0.41 18.89 -8.90
CA MET A 111 0.57 18.31 -7.56
C MET A 111 1.97 18.49 -6.98
N LYS A 112 3.01 18.46 -7.82
CA LYS A 112 4.39 18.69 -7.38
C LYS A 112 4.59 20.10 -6.82
N LYS A 113 4.06 21.12 -7.52
CA LYS A 113 4.11 22.51 -7.03
C LYS A 113 3.27 22.69 -5.77
N GLN A 114 2.15 22.00 -5.67
CA GLN A 114 1.30 22.03 -4.48
C GLN A 114 1.99 21.39 -3.28
N ASP A 115 2.71 20.28 -3.47
CA ASP A 115 3.46 19.62 -2.41
C ASP A 115 4.66 20.47 -1.94
N GLU A 116 5.36 21.12 -2.89
CA GLU A 116 6.41 22.08 -2.60
C GLU A 116 5.90 23.33 -1.86
N SER A 117 4.72 23.83 -2.22
CA SER A 117 4.10 25.00 -1.58
C SER A 117 3.41 24.65 -0.26
N SER A 118 3.07 23.40 -0.05
CA SER A 118 2.52 22.86 1.21
C SER A 118 3.62 22.60 2.24
N ASN A 119 4.70 23.36 2.18
CA ASN A 119 5.66 23.40 3.28
C ASN A 119 4.97 23.97 4.50
N ASN A 120 4.34 23.08 5.26
CA ASN A 120 3.79 23.40 6.56
C ASN A 120 4.99 23.73 7.45
N PRO A 121 5.22 25.01 7.81
CA PRO A 121 6.38 25.43 8.61
C PRO A 121 6.41 24.80 10.00
N ASP A 122 5.32 24.11 10.36
CA ASP A 122 5.16 23.47 11.68
C ASP A 122 5.92 22.14 11.82
N ILE A 123 6.44 21.54 10.72
CA ILE A 123 7.20 20.30 10.82
C ILE A 123 8.71 20.62 10.72
N LYS A 124 9.24 21.20 11.76
CA LYS A 124 10.65 21.62 11.86
C LYS A 124 11.69 20.48 11.80
N ASN A 125 11.33 19.23 11.73
CA ASN A 125 12.26 18.10 11.70
C ASN A 125 11.72 16.95 10.85
N LEU A 126 11.22 17.25 9.64
CA LEU A 126 10.63 16.25 8.76
C LEU A 126 11.59 15.09 8.46
N ASP A 127 12.88 15.37 8.32
CA ASP A 127 13.89 14.36 8.02
C ASP A 127 14.05 13.37 9.19
N ILE A 128 14.04 13.86 10.42
CA ILE A 128 14.05 13.01 11.62
C ILE A 128 12.78 12.18 11.72
N ILE A 129 11.62 12.77 11.42
CA ILE A 129 10.35 12.07 11.43
C ILE A 129 10.33 10.97 10.38
N LYS A 130 10.87 11.20 9.18
CA LYS A 130 10.98 10.20 8.12
C LYS A 130 11.88 9.02 8.51
N ILE A 131 12.90 9.23 9.33
CA ILE A 131 13.77 8.17 9.85
C ILE A 131 13.08 7.39 10.99
N ILE A 132 12.39 8.10 11.89
CA ILE A 132 11.73 7.47 13.04
C ILE A 132 10.47 6.70 12.61
N PHE A 133 9.75 7.19 11.59
CA PHE A 133 8.49 6.64 11.12
C PHE A 133 8.57 5.13 10.76
N PRO A 134 9.50 4.65 9.92
CA PRO A 134 9.57 3.24 9.58
C PRO A 134 9.90 2.35 10.78
N ILE A 135 10.70 2.82 11.73
CA ILE A 135 11.02 2.10 12.95
C ILE A 135 9.77 1.95 13.81
N LEU A 136 9.06 3.05 14.04
CA LEU A 136 7.86 3.09 14.86
C LEU A 136 6.74 2.22 14.25
N VAL A 137 6.51 2.32 12.94
CA VAL A 137 5.51 1.49 12.24
C VAL A 137 5.86 0.01 12.35
N THR A 138 7.12 -0.36 12.17
CA THR A 138 7.55 -1.76 12.31
C THR A 138 7.23 -2.29 13.70
N ILE A 139 7.56 -1.55 14.74
CA ILE A 139 7.32 -1.96 16.13
C ILE A 139 5.82 -2.11 16.39
N ILE A 140 5.03 -1.08 16.08
CA ILE A 140 3.59 -1.07 16.36
C ILE A 140 2.89 -2.21 15.62
N VAL A 141 3.14 -2.34 14.30
CA VAL A 141 2.48 -3.36 13.48
C VAL A 141 2.90 -4.77 13.89
N SER A 142 4.17 -4.99 14.24
CA SER A 142 4.66 -6.30 14.71
C SER A 142 4.02 -6.72 16.04
N ILE A 143 3.70 -5.78 16.92
CA ILE A 143 3.01 -6.06 18.18
C ILE A 143 1.53 -6.42 17.91
N ILE A 144 0.85 -5.69 17.02
CA ILE A 144 -0.58 -5.88 16.73
C ILE A 144 -0.79 -7.12 15.86
N VAL A 145 0.02 -7.31 14.82
CA VAL A 145 -0.09 -8.40 13.85
C VAL A 145 1.27 -9.07 13.64
N PRO A 146 1.69 -9.99 14.54
CA PRO A 146 3.01 -10.62 14.47
C PRO A 146 3.30 -11.34 13.15
N SER A 147 2.29 -11.91 12.50
CA SER A 147 2.41 -12.59 11.20
C SER A 147 2.83 -11.66 10.04
N SER A 148 2.59 -10.36 10.16
CA SER A 148 2.97 -9.38 9.14
C SER A 148 4.38 -8.83 9.32
N THR A 149 5.07 -9.16 10.42
CA THR A 149 6.39 -8.60 10.79
C THR A 149 7.40 -8.74 9.67
N THR A 150 7.44 -9.88 8.99
CA THR A 150 8.37 -10.10 7.88
C THR A 150 8.11 -9.14 6.72
N LEU A 151 6.85 -8.96 6.31
CA LEU A 151 6.51 -8.10 5.17
C LEU A 151 6.74 -6.63 5.50
N ILE A 152 6.17 -6.17 6.60
CA ILE A 152 6.29 -4.77 7.05
C ILE A 152 7.72 -4.43 7.45
N GLY A 153 8.42 -5.35 8.11
CA GLY A 153 9.82 -5.15 8.50
C GLY A 153 10.73 -4.92 7.31
N PHE A 154 10.63 -5.74 6.26
CA PHE A 154 11.43 -5.53 5.05
C PHE A 154 11.02 -4.26 4.28
N LEU A 155 9.73 -3.94 4.21
CA LEU A 155 9.23 -2.71 3.61
C LEU A 155 9.80 -1.48 4.31
N MET A 156 9.65 -1.42 5.62
CA MET A 156 10.10 -0.30 6.44
C MET A 156 11.63 -0.22 6.53
N PHE A 157 12.32 -1.35 6.52
CA PHE A 157 13.78 -1.38 6.45
C PHE A 157 14.30 -0.78 5.14
N GLY A 158 13.68 -1.13 4.00
CA GLY A 158 14.02 -0.53 2.71
C GLY A 158 13.81 0.98 2.70
N ASN A 159 12.70 1.46 3.27
CA ASN A 159 12.41 2.88 3.40
C ASN A 159 13.43 3.59 4.33
N LEU A 160 13.77 2.97 5.46
CA LEU A 160 14.77 3.50 6.39
C LEU A 160 16.13 3.68 5.72
N LEU A 161 16.60 2.70 4.94
CA LEU A 161 17.86 2.81 4.19
C LEU A 161 17.85 3.98 3.22
N LYS A 162 16.72 4.21 2.52
CA LYS A 162 16.56 5.35 1.63
C LYS A 162 16.64 6.67 2.38
N GLU A 163 15.90 6.82 3.48
CA GLU A 163 15.84 8.08 4.23
C GLU A 163 17.18 8.41 4.91
N ILE A 164 17.92 7.42 5.40
CA ILE A 164 19.29 7.62 5.93
C ILE A 164 20.24 8.01 4.80
N GLY A 165 20.17 7.35 3.63
CA GLY A 165 21.03 7.67 2.49
C GLY A 165 20.75 9.02 1.83
N SER A 166 19.53 9.57 2.00
CA SER A 166 19.16 10.90 1.48
C SER A 166 19.52 12.05 2.43
N SER A 167 19.84 11.73 3.69
CA SER A 167 20.22 12.73 4.71
C SER A 167 21.74 12.94 4.83
N THR A 168 22.52 12.21 4.04
CA THR A 168 23.98 12.40 3.87
C THR A 168 24.27 13.16 2.59
#